data_819f631ef3d8ed2bf4715b5aa0b83b02
#
_entry.id   819f631ef3d8ed2bf4715b5aa0b83b02
#
_cell.length_a   1.000
_cell.length_b   1.000
_cell.length_c   1.000
_cell.angle_alpha   90.00
_cell.angle_beta   90.00
_cell.angle_gamma   90.00
#
_symmetry.space_group_name_H-M   'P 1'
#
loop_
_entity.id
_entity.type
_entity.pdbx_description
1 polymer ?
#
loop_
_entity_poly.entity_id
_entity_poly.type
_entity_poly.pdbx_seq_one_letter_code
_entity_poly.pdbx_strand_id
1 'polypeptide(L)'
;SQGTIRKALAILVIMIFSKYFFISCMTSYFTFFLIEKFGVTVQQSQICLFAFLAALAVGTLLGGFLGDKYGRKYVILFSILGAAPFTLVLPYLDLFGTIAMAVVIGLVIASAFSAILVYATDLKPDKIGMISGIFFGLMFGLGGIGSAFFGWLADETSIEFVFKISTLLPLLGVIACFLPNIKPSNKKENRI
;
A
#
# COMPACT_ATOMS: atom_id res chain seq x y z
N SER A 1 24.94 5.33 -10.03
CA SER A 1 24.82 6.43 -10.99
C SER A 1 23.56 7.22 -10.73
N GLN A 2 23.53 8.50 -11.08
CA GLN A 2 22.35 9.35 -10.91
C GLN A 2 21.14 8.84 -11.70
N GLY A 3 21.35 8.22 -12.85
CA GLY A 3 20.29 7.62 -13.65
C GLY A 3 19.61 6.44 -12.92
N THR A 4 20.35 5.62 -12.22
CA THR A 4 19.84 4.51 -11.42
C THR A 4 18.99 5.02 -10.26
N ILE A 5 19.42 6.09 -9.59
CA ILE A 5 18.68 6.70 -8.48
C ILE A 5 17.33 7.28 -8.98
N ARG A 6 17.36 8.03 -10.10
CA ARG A 6 16.12 8.57 -10.69
C ARG A 6 15.12 7.48 -11.07
N LYS A 7 15.61 6.39 -11.68
CA LYS A 7 14.79 5.24 -12.04
C LYS A 7 14.17 4.59 -10.79
N ALA A 8 14.96 4.37 -9.75
CA ALA A 8 14.48 3.78 -8.50
C ALA A 8 13.42 4.67 -7.83
N LEU A 9 13.63 5.97 -7.73
CA LEU A 9 12.66 6.91 -7.17
C LEU A 9 11.36 6.96 -7.97
N ALA A 10 11.43 6.95 -9.31
CA ALA A 10 10.26 6.90 -10.16
C ALA A 10 9.44 5.63 -9.95
N ILE A 11 10.08 4.47 -9.85
CA ILE A 11 9.43 3.20 -9.55
C ILE A 11 8.74 3.26 -8.18
N LEU A 12 9.40 3.78 -7.15
CA LEU A 12 8.82 3.93 -5.82
C LEU A 12 7.59 4.85 -5.82
N VAL A 13 7.62 5.94 -6.58
CA VAL A 13 6.47 6.86 -6.72
C VAL A 13 5.28 6.15 -7.35
N ILE A 14 5.49 5.37 -8.41
CA ILE A 14 4.42 4.58 -9.05
C ILE A 14 3.85 3.54 -8.09
N MET A 15 4.70 2.91 -7.29
CA MET A 15 4.25 1.94 -6.29
C MET A 15 3.45 2.59 -5.18
N ILE A 16 3.85 3.77 -4.72
CA ILE A 16 3.09 4.56 -3.74
C ILE A 16 1.73 4.95 -4.32
N PHE A 17 1.69 5.41 -5.56
CA PHE A 17 0.43 5.70 -6.26
C PHE A 17 -0.51 4.48 -6.24
N SER A 18 -0.04 3.34 -6.72
CA SER A 18 -0.81 2.08 -6.74
C SER A 18 -1.35 1.71 -5.35
N LYS A 19 -0.47 1.68 -4.36
CA LYS A 19 -0.78 1.29 -3.00
C LYS A 19 -1.77 2.24 -2.33
N TYR A 20 -1.52 3.55 -2.38
CA TYR A 20 -2.34 4.53 -1.67
C TYR A 20 -3.67 4.80 -2.35
N PHE A 21 -3.76 4.67 -3.66
CA PHE A 21 -5.06 4.65 -4.34
C PHE A 21 -5.91 3.46 -3.90
N PHE A 22 -5.32 2.28 -3.80
CA PHE A 22 -6.03 1.10 -3.30
C PHE A 22 -6.47 1.26 -1.84
N ILE A 23 -5.57 1.70 -0.96
CA ILE A 23 -5.90 1.94 0.47
C ILE A 23 -6.98 3.02 0.59
N SER A 24 -6.92 4.08 -0.21
CA SER A 24 -7.93 5.13 -0.25
C SER A 24 -9.30 4.59 -0.63
N CYS A 25 -9.39 3.72 -1.64
CA CYS A 25 -10.62 3.06 -2.00
C CYS A 25 -11.16 2.20 -0.84
N MET A 26 -10.30 1.40 -0.21
CA MET A 26 -10.69 0.57 0.94
C MET A 26 -11.19 1.42 2.11
N THR A 27 -10.46 2.45 2.50
CA THR A 27 -10.83 3.27 3.66
C THR A 27 -12.08 4.11 3.43
N SER A 28 -12.34 4.54 2.21
CA SER A 28 -13.48 5.42 1.90
C SER A 28 -14.74 4.66 1.49
N TYR A 29 -14.59 3.53 0.81
CA TYR A 29 -15.73 2.85 0.15
C TYR A 29 -15.97 1.41 0.60
N PHE A 30 -15.12 0.82 1.41
CA PHE A 30 -15.28 -0.56 1.88
C PHE A 30 -16.59 -0.75 2.68
N THR A 31 -16.92 0.20 3.54
CA THR A 31 -18.17 0.17 4.31
C THR A 31 -19.40 0.21 3.42
N PHE A 32 -19.40 1.06 2.41
CA PHE A 32 -20.49 1.14 1.43
C PHE A 32 -20.62 -0.13 0.61
N PHE A 33 -19.49 -0.70 0.19
CA PHE A 33 -19.46 -1.97 -0.51
C PHE A 33 -20.06 -3.11 0.32
N LEU A 34 -19.72 -3.20 1.60
CA LEU A 34 -20.29 -4.22 2.50
C LEU A 34 -21.78 -4.04 2.72
N ILE A 35 -22.25 -2.82 2.90
CA ILE A 35 -23.66 -2.51 3.08
C ILE A 35 -24.45 -2.87 1.81
N GLU A 36 -23.95 -2.42 0.65
CA GLU A 36 -24.64 -2.62 -0.62
C GLU A 36 -24.68 -4.09 -1.05
N LYS A 37 -23.57 -4.81 -0.90
CA LYS A 37 -23.45 -6.21 -1.35
C LYS A 37 -24.05 -7.20 -0.36
N PHE A 38 -23.87 -7.00 0.95
CA PHE A 38 -24.24 -7.98 1.98
C PHE A 38 -25.39 -7.54 2.89
N GLY A 39 -25.87 -6.30 2.75
CA GLY A 39 -26.96 -5.79 3.56
C GLY A 39 -26.64 -5.68 5.06
N VAL A 40 -25.35 -5.54 5.41
CA VAL A 40 -24.93 -5.37 6.82
C VAL A 40 -25.30 -3.98 7.33
N THR A 41 -25.38 -3.84 8.64
CA THR A 41 -25.62 -2.53 9.26
C THR A 41 -24.40 -1.64 9.14
N VAL A 42 -24.61 -0.32 9.27
CA VAL A 42 -23.51 0.66 9.29
C VAL A 42 -22.50 0.32 10.39
N GLN A 43 -22.97 -0.05 11.57
CA GLN A 43 -22.10 -0.43 12.68
C GLN A 43 -21.24 -1.66 12.36
N GLN A 44 -21.85 -2.70 11.77
CA GLN A 44 -21.10 -3.90 11.36
C GLN A 44 -20.06 -3.59 10.31
N SER A 45 -20.38 -2.75 9.33
CA SER A 45 -19.42 -2.33 8.29
C SER A 45 -18.26 -1.54 8.85
N GLN A 46 -18.50 -0.70 9.87
CA GLN A 46 -17.44 0.05 10.55
C GLN A 46 -16.51 -0.85 11.38
N ILE A 47 -17.03 -1.91 11.99
CA ILE A 47 -16.20 -2.91 12.68
C ILE A 47 -15.30 -3.65 11.68
N CYS A 48 -15.82 -3.98 10.50
CA CYS A 48 -15.02 -4.60 9.43
C CYS A 48 -13.91 -3.67 8.93
N LEU A 49 -14.21 -2.37 8.75
CA LEU A 49 -13.21 -1.37 8.41
C LEU A 49 -12.15 -1.23 9.50
N PHE A 50 -12.55 -1.25 10.77
CA PHE A 50 -11.61 -1.23 11.90
C PHE A 50 -10.64 -2.41 11.85
N ALA A 51 -11.13 -3.62 11.56
CA ALA A 51 -10.28 -4.80 11.40
C ALA A 51 -9.23 -4.62 10.30
N PHE A 52 -9.62 -4.04 9.16
CA PHE A 52 -8.69 -3.71 8.08
C PHE A 52 -7.63 -2.67 8.51
N LEU A 53 -8.06 -1.59 9.16
CA LEU A 53 -7.15 -0.54 9.64
C LEU A 53 -6.19 -1.05 10.72
N ALA A 54 -6.65 -1.90 11.63
CA ALA A 54 -5.81 -2.56 12.62
C ALA A 54 -4.77 -3.47 11.95
N ALA A 55 -5.17 -4.19 10.90
CA ALA A 55 -4.27 -5.00 10.10
C ALA A 55 -3.20 -4.15 9.39
N LEU A 56 -3.56 -2.97 8.88
CA LEU A 56 -2.60 -2.01 8.32
C LEU A 56 -1.56 -1.58 9.35
N ALA A 57 -1.98 -1.26 10.57
CA ALA A 57 -1.07 -0.85 11.64
C ALA A 57 -0.09 -1.96 12.00
N VAL A 58 -0.59 -3.17 12.22
CA VAL A 58 0.25 -4.35 12.53
C VAL A 58 1.19 -4.67 11.38
N GLY A 59 0.71 -4.65 10.15
CA GLY A 59 1.50 -4.89 8.94
C GLY A 59 2.65 -3.90 8.78
N THR A 60 2.43 -2.63 9.10
CA THR A 60 3.47 -1.59 9.06
C THR A 60 4.61 -1.90 10.03
N LEU A 61 4.29 -2.32 11.25
CA LEU A 61 5.29 -2.72 12.25
C LEU A 61 6.08 -3.96 11.81
N LEU A 62 5.37 -4.98 11.34
CA LEU A 62 6.00 -6.20 10.83
C LEU A 62 6.89 -5.94 9.62
N GLY A 63 6.47 -5.05 8.72
CA GLY A 63 7.23 -4.67 7.53
C GLY A 63 8.55 -4.00 7.85
N GLY A 64 8.62 -3.16 8.89
CA GLY A 64 9.86 -2.58 9.38
C GLY A 64 10.86 -3.66 9.81
N PHE A 65 10.41 -4.59 10.65
CA PHE A 65 11.24 -5.71 11.12
C PHE A 65 11.70 -6.63 9.98
N LEU A 66 10.80 -7.00 9.09
CA LEU A 66 11.12 -7.88 7.96
C LEU A 66 12.05 -7.20 6.95
N GLY A 67 11.89 -5.89 6.72
CA GLY A 67 12.76 -5.11 5.85
C GLY A 67 14.20 -5.06 6.32
N ASP A 68 14.40 -4.96 7.64
CA ASP A 68 15.72 -4.98 8.25
C ASP A 68 16.37 -6.37 8.18
N LYS A 69 15.56 -7.44 8.29
CA LYS A 69 16.03 -8.83 8.31
C LYS A 69 16.31 -9.41 6.91
N TYR A 70 15.40 -9.21 5.97
CA TYR A 70 15.44 -9.87 4.65
C TYR A 70 15.81 -8.93 3.49
N GLY A 71 15.88 -7.63 3.74
CA GLY A 71 16.14 -6.63 2.72
C GLY A 71 14.87 -5.93 2.23
N ARG A 72 14.96 -4.62 2.07
CA ARG A 72 13.80 -3.74 1.79
C ARG A 72 13.18 -3.98 0.43
N LYS A 73 13.99 -4.22 -0.60
CA LYS A 73 13.49 -4.52 -1.94
C LYS A 73 12.56 -5.73 -1.96
N TYR A 74 12.95 -6.80 -1.26
CA TYR A 74 12.16 -8.04 -1.23
C TYR A 74 10.85 -7.87 -0.47
N VAL A 75 10.86 -7.11 0.64
CA VAL A 75 9.63 -6.79 1.38
C VAL A 75 8.69 -5.94 0.55
N ILE A 76 9.19 -4.94 -0.17
CA ILE A 76 8.40 -4.10 -1.08
C ILE A 76 7.76 -4.96 -2.17
N LEU A 77 8.57 -5.77 -2.84
CA LEU A 77 8.10 -6.66 -3.91
C LEU A 77 7.05 -7.65 -3.40
N PHE A 78 7.35 -8.34 -2.31
CA PHE A 78 6.44 -9.32 -1.71
C PHE A 78 5.13 -8.69 -1.24
N SER A 79 5.16 -7.50 -0.63
CA SER A 79 3.95 -6.87 -0.11
C SER A 79 2.96 -6.49 -1.21
N ILE A 80 3.44 -5.99 -2.33
CA ILE A 80 2.56 -5.53 -3.41
C ILE A 80 2.15 -6.68 -4.31
N LEU A 81 3.09 -7.48 -4.79
CA LEU A 81 2.79 -8.65 -5.62
C LEU A 81 2.10 -9.76 -4.83
N GLY A 82 2.45 -9.93 -3.55
CA GLY A 82 1.81 -10.91 -2.68
C GLY A 82 0.36 -10.54 -2.34
N ALA A 83 0.03 -9.25 -2.27
CA ALA A 83 -1.34 -8.80 -2.08
C ALA A 83 -2.20 -8.93 -3.33
N ALA A 84 -1.63 -8.85 -4.54
CA ALA A 84 -2.37 -8.82 -5.79
C ALA A 84 -3.34 -10.00 -5.98
N PRO A 85 -2.98 -11.28 -5.75
CA PRO A 85 -3.93 -12.39 -5.86
C PRO A 85 -5.11 -12.26 -4.91
N PHE A 86 -4.88 -11.79 -3.69
CA PHE A 86 -5.92 -11.62 -2.67
C PHE A 86 -6.84 -10.45 -3.01
N THR A 87 -6.31 -9.34 -3.51
CA THR A 87 -7.13 -8.20 -3.92
C THR A 87 -8.00 -8.53 -5.12
N LEU A 88 -7.52 -9.32 -6.07
CA LEU A 88 -8.28 -9.70 -7.25
C LEU A 88 -9.50 -10.56 -6.94
N VAL A 89 -9.44 -11.40 -5.91
CA VAL A 89 -10.58 -12.25 -5.51
C VAL A 89 -11.51 -11.55 -4.52
N LEU A 90 -11.09 -10.48 -3.88
CA LEU A 90 -11.85 -9.79 -2.83
C LEU A 90 -13.28 -9.42 -3.22
N PRO A 91 -13.59 -8.86 -4.41
CA PRO A 91 -14.94 -8.47 -4.78
C PRO A 91 -15.91 -9.65 -4.99
N TYR A 92 -15.40 -10.87 -5.08
CA TYR A 92 -16.15 -12.07 -5.45
C TYR A 92 -16.41 -13.03 -4.29
N LEU A 93 -15.93 -12.68 -3.08
CA LEU A 93 -16.07 -13.52 -1.89
C LEU A 93 -17.40 -13.25 -1.17
N ASP A 94 -17.78 -14.19 -0.29
CA ASP A 94 -18.85 -14.00 0.68
C ASP A 94 -18.42 -13.02 1.78
N LEU A 95 -19.32 -12.70 2.72
CA LEU A 95 -19.04 -11.72 3.78
C LEU A 95 -17.84 -12.14 4.64
N PHE A 96 -17.80 -13.37 5.10
CA PHE A 96 -16.70 -13.86 5.94
C PHE A 96 -15.38 -13.87 5.17
N GLY A 97 -15.38 -14.38 3.93
CA GLY A 97 -14.20 -14.39 3.06
C GLY A 97 -13.72 -12.99 2.74
N THR A 98 -14.62 -12.04 2.51
CA THR A 98 -14.27 -10.62 2.26
C THR A 98 -13.58 -10.00 3.46
N ILE A 99 -14.08 -10.20 4.68
CA ILE A 99 -13.47 -9.66 5.90
C ILE A 99 -12.11 -10.31 6.16
N ALA A 100 -12.01 -11.63 6.06
CA ALA A 100 -10.76 -12.36 6.26
C ALA A 100 -9.68 -11.93 5.25
N MET A 101 -10.04 -11.79 3.97
CA MET A 101 -9.13 -11.32 2.94
C MET A 101 -8.75 -9.86 3.12
N ALA A 102 -9.66 -8.99 3.56
CA ALA A 102 -9.35 -7.60 3.87
C ALA A 102 -8.27 -7.49 4.97
N VAL A 103 -8.35 -8.30 6.02
CA VAL A 103 -7.33 -8.37 7.06
C VAL A 103 -5.98 -8.83 6.51
N VAL A 104 -5.97 -9.91 5.73
CA VAL A 104 -4.73 -10.42 5.10
C VAL A 104 -4.11 -9.40 4.18
N ILE A 105 -4.92 -8.76 3.32
CA ILE A 105 -4.46 -7.71 2.41
C ILE A 105 -3.90 -6.52 3.18
N GLY A 106 -4.56 -6.09 4.26
CA GLY A 106 -4.09 -5.01 5.12
C GLY A 106 -2.72 -5.30 5.73
N LEU A 107 -2.51 -6.50 6.27
CA LEU A 107 -1.22 -6.95 6.80
C LEU A 107 -0.13 -6.94 5.74
N VAL A 108 -0.41 -7.53 4.58
CA VAL A 108 0.59 -7.71 3.52
C VAL A 108 0.93 -6.38 2.86
N ILE A 109 -0.07 -5.57 2.51
CA ILE A 109 0.16 -4.32 1.76
C ILE A 109 0.84 -3.25 2.63
N ALA A 110 0.52 -3.21 3.92
CA ALA A 110 1.10 -2.25 4.86
C ALA A 110 2.56 -2.56 5.19
N SER A 111 3.02 -3.79 5.01
CA SER A 111 4.41 -4.19 5.27
C SER A 111 5.42 -3.43 4.40
N ALA A 112 5.02 -2.88 3.26
CA ALA A 112 5.88 -2.07 2.40
C ALA A 112 6.08 -0.64 2.87
N PHE A 113 5.27 -0.11 3.78
CA PHE A 113 5.30 1.31 4.15
C PHE A 113 6.67 1.77 4.62
N SER A 114 7.17 1.17 5.69
CA SER A 114 8.49 1.51 6.24
C SER A 114 9.63 1.12 5.30
N ALA A 115 9.50 0.00 4.60
CA ALA A 115 10.50 -0.46 3.64
C ALA A 115 10.66 0.53 2.46
N ILE A 116 9.58 1.07 1.92
CA ILE A 116 9.62 2.08 0.84
C ILE A 116 10.29 3.36 1.33
N LEU A 117 9.91 3.86 2.50
CA LEU A 117 10.44 5.09 3.05
C LEU A 117 11.95 4.98 3.30
N VAL A 118 12.37 3.91 3.97
CA VAL A 118 13.80 3.70 4.27
C VAL A 118 14.60 3.45 3.00
N TYR A 119 14.07 2.67 2.04
CA TYR A 119 14.72 2.48 0.74
C TYR A 119 14.94 3.83 0.02
N ALA A 120 13.92 4.70 0.01
CA ALA A 120 14.01 6.01 -0.63
C ALA A 120 15.06 6.91 0.05
N THR A 121 15.14 6.91 1.39
CA THR A 121 16.13 7.70 2.13
C THR A 121 17.56 7.15 1.98
N ASP A 122 17.72 5.84 1.84
CA ASP A 122 19.03 5.24 1.57
C ASP A 122 19.57 5.57 0.17
N LEU A 123 18.71 5.89 -0.79
CA LEU A 123 19.13 6.35 -2.12
C LEU A 123 19.86 7.71 -2.08
N LYS A 124 19.50 8.58 -1.13
CA LYS A 124 20.08 9.90 -0.93
C LYS A 124 20.24 10.23 0.55
N PRO A 125 21.25 9.67 1.22
CA PRO A 125 21.46 9.85 2.65
C PRO A 125 21.75 11.28 3.08
N ASP A 126 22.22 12.11 2.16
CA ASP A 126 22.48 13.55 2.35
C ASP A 126 21.21 14.41 2.40
N LYS A 127 20.06 13.86 1.97
CA LYS A 127 18.79 14.58 1.84
C LYS A 127 17.61 13.87 2.51
N ILE A 128 17.84 13.21 3.62
CA ILE A 128 16.83 12.38 4.32
C ILE A 128 15.54 13.17 4.60
N GLY A 129 15.65 14.36 5.17
CA GLY A 129 14.47 15.18 5.51
C GLY A 129 13.64 15.56 4.28
N MET A 130 14.30 15.96 3.18
CA MET A 130 13.62 16.31 1.94
C MET A 130 12.93 15.09 1.32
N ILE A 131 13.61 13.96 1.22
CA ILE A 131 13.05 12.72 0.68
C ILE A 131 11.87 12.24 1.51
N SER A 132 12.00 12.21 2.82
CA SER A 132 10.91 11.82 3.72
C SER A 132 9.70 12.74 3.57
N GLY A 133 9.90 14.05 3.51
CA GLY A 133 8.84 15.02 3.32
C GLY A 133 8.09 14.83 2.00
N ILE A 134 8.81 14.62 0.90
CA ILE A 134 8.20 14.35 -0.41
C ILE A 134 7.39 13.06 -0.38
N PHE A 135 7.94 11.98 0.18
CA PHE A 135 7.26 10.69 0.22
C PHE A 135 6.03 10.72 1.13
N PHE A 136 6.10 11.32 2.31
CA PHE A 136 4.92 11.51 3.16
C PHE A 136 3.88 12.40 2.49
N GLY A 137 4.29 13.49 1.86
CA GLY A 137 3.38 14.35 1.10
C GLY A 137 2.68 13.61 -0.03
N LEU A 138 3.41 12.79 -0.79
CA LEU A 138 2.83 11.95 -1.83
C LEU A 138 1.87 10.90 -1.26
N MET A 139 2.22 10.23 -0.18
CA MET A 139 1.39 9.21 0.46
C MET A 139 0.03 9.78 0.86
N PHE A 140 0.02 10.87 1.59
CA PHE A 140 -1.23 11.50 2.05
C PHE A 140 -1.97 12.22 0.92
N GLY A 141 -1.24 12.92 0.05
CA GLY A 141 -1.82 13.64 -1.09
C GLY A 141 -2.48 12.69 -2.09
N LEU A 142 -1.84 11.59 -2.44
CA LEU A 142 -2.41 10.57 -3.32
C LEU A 142 -3.60 9.85 -2.67
N GLY A 143 -3.59 9.65 -1.35
CA GLY A 143 -4.75 9.15 -0.62
C GLY A 143 -5.97 10.05 -0.78
N GLY A 144 -5.81 11.36 -0.62
CA GLY A 144 -6.87 12.34 -0.82
C GLY A 144 -7.38 12.40 -2.25
N ILE A 145 -6.47 12.46 -3.22
CA ILE A 145 -6.81 12.44 -4.66
C ILE A 145 -7.52 11.13 -5.03
N GLY A 146 -7.04 10.00 -4.50
CA GLY A 146 -7.65 8.70 -4.73
C GLY A 146 -9.09 8.63 -4.23
N SER A 147 -9.37 9.14 -3.03
CA SER A 147 -10.73 9.20 -2.49
C SER A 147 -11.66 10.04 -3.37
N ALA A 148 -11.20 11.20 -3.84
CA ALA A 148 -11.97 12.06 -4.73
C ALA A 148 -12.23 11.41 -6.09
N PHE A 149 -11.20 10.79 -6.67
CA PHE A 149 -11.32 10.09 -7.96
C PHE A 149 -12.29 8.91 -7.89
N PHE A 150 -12.17 8.07 -6.88
CA PHE A 150 -13.08 6.93 -6.72
C PHE A 150 -14.50 7.35 -6.33
N GLY A 151 -14.66 8.47 -5.62
CA GLY A 151 -15.97 9.05 -5.34
C GLY A 151 -16.68 9.48 -6.63
N TRP A 152 -16.00 10.24 -7.46
CA TRP A 152 -16.52 10.60 -8.77
C TRP A 152 -16.85 9.37 -9.63
N LEU A 153 -15.96 8.39 -9.66
CA LEU A 153 -16.18 7.17 -10.44
C LEU A 153 -17.36 6.35 -9.90
N ALA A 154 -17.56 6.31 -8.58
CA ALA A 154 -18.69 5.63 -7.96
C ALA A 154 -20.03 6.29 -8.31
N ASP A 155 -20.07 7.63 -8.37
CA ASP A 155 -21.25 8.40 -8.77
C ASP A 155 -21.63 8.14 -10.24
N GLU A 156 -20.63 7.99 -11.11
CA GLU A 156 -20.84 7.73 -12.54
C GLU A 156 -21.12 6.25 -12.88
N THR A 157 -20.76 5.33 -11.99
CA THR A 157 -20.87 3.89 -12.23
C THR A 157 -21.56 3.16 -11.07
N SER A 158 -20.78 2.50 -10.22
CA SER A 158 -21.24 1.84 -8.99
C SER A 158 -20.08 1.60 -8.03
N ILE A 159 -20.38 1.40 -6.76
CA ILE A 159 -19.40 1.04 -5.73
C ILE A 159 -18.74 -0.30 -6.07
N GLU A 160 -19.49 -1.26 -6.55
CA GLU A 160 -18.95 -2.57 -6.95
C GLU A 160 -17.94 -2.46 -8.09
N PHE A 161 -18.21 -1.63 -9.08
CA PHE A 161 -17.30 -1.37 -10.20
C PHE A 161 -16.01 -0.69 -9.73
N VAL A 162 -16.12 0.30 -8.85
CA VAL A 162 -14.98 0.99 -8.23
C VAL A 162 -14.10 0.00 -7.48
N PHE A 163 -14.68 -0.89 -6.70
CA PHE A 163 -13.95 -1.95 -6.01
C PHE A 163 -13.20 -2.87 -6.97
N LYS A 164 -13.85 -3.35 -8.01
CA LYS A 164 -13.24 -4.21 -9.03
C LYS A 164 -12.05 -3.53 -9.72
N ILE A 165 -12.15 -2.25 -10.05
CA ILE A 165 -11.05 -1.48 -10.65
C ILE A 165 -9.92 -1.30 -9.64
N SER A 166 -10.22 -0.95 -8.39
CA SER A 166 -9.20 -0.74 -7.37
C SER A 166 -8.36 -1.99 -7.09
N THR A 167 -8.94 -3.17 -7.19
CA THR A 167 -8.24 -4.45 -6.99
C THR A 167 -7.18 -4.74 -8.07
N LEU A 168 -7.24 -4.07 -9.20
CA LEU A 168 -6.22 -4.18 -10.26
C LEU A 168 -4.96 -3.35 -9.96
N LEU A 169 -5.05 -2.35 -9.09
CA LEU A 169 -3.92 -1.46 -8.78
C LEU A 169 -2.68 -2.19 -8.25
N PRO A 170 -2.78 -3.18 -7.34
CA PRO A 170 -1.61 -3.91 -6.86
C PRO A 170 -0.81 -4.63 -7.95
N LEU A 171 -1.39 -4.91 -9.11
CA LEU A 171 -0.68 -5.48 -10.26
C LEU A 171 0.44 -4.56 -10.78
N LEU A 172 0.35 -3.25 -10.58
CA LEU A 172 1.43 -2.31 -10.88
C LEU A 172 2.69 -2.60 -10.05
N GLY A 173 2.59 -3.36 -8.98
CA GLY A 173 3.71 -3.82 -8.16
C GLY A 173 4.75 -4.67 -8.93
N VAL A 174 4.41 -5.20 -10.10
CA VAL A 174 5.36 -5.87 -11.00
C VAL A 174 6.57 -4.98 -11.30
N ILE A 175 6.39 -3.66 -11.35
CA ILE A 175 7.47 -2.69 -11.57
C ILE A 175 8.54 -2.77 -10.47
N ALA A 176 8.21 -3.24 -9.27
CA ALA A 176 9.17 -3.42 -8.18
C ALA A 176 10.32 -4.39 -8.54
N CYS A 177 10.12 -5.29 -9.47
CA CYS A 177 11.18 -6.18 -9.95
C CYS A 177 12.36 -5.42 -10.55
N PHE A 178 12.14 -4.21 -11.06
CA PHE A 178 13.18 -3.37 -11.65
C PHE A 178 13.93 -2.51 -10.64
N LEU A 179 13.58 -2.55 -9.34
CA LEU A 179 14.31 -1.85 -8.30
C LEU A 179 15.73 -2.42 -8.16
N PRO A 180 16.78 -1.56 -8.12
CA PRO A 180 18.14 -2.02 -7.86
C PRO A 180 18.30 -2.52 -6.42
N ASN A 181 19.15 -3.53 -6.22
CA ASN A 181 19.53 -3.96 -4.88
C ASN A 181 20.46 -2.94 -4.24
N ILE A 182 20.03 -2.32 -3.16
CA ILE A 182 20.85 -1.41 -2.36
C ILE A 182 21.28 -2.16 -1.11
N LYS A 183 22.60 -2.25 -0.91
CA LYS A 183 23.14 -2.75 0.36
C LYS A 183 22.79 -1.74 1.45
N PRO A 184 22.38 -2.18 2.65
CA PRO A 184 22.18 -1.26 3.77
C PRO A 184 23.46 -0.46 4.00
N SER A 185 23.31 0.86 4.12
CA SER A 185 24.43 1.71 4.51
C SER A 185 24.95 1.25 5.88
N ASN A 186 26.19 0.84 5.94
CA ASN A 186 26.84 0.41 7.18
C ASN A 186 27.00 1.63 8.11
N LYS A 187 25.96 1.98 8.84
CA LYS A 187 25.97 3.06 9.85
C LYS A 187 26.83 2.74 11.08
N LYS A 188 27.59 1.61 11.09
CA LYS A 188 28.42 1.21 12.23
C LYS A 188 29.84 1.76 12.25
N GLU A 189 30.28 2.49 11.21
CA GLU A 189 31.71 2.88 11.11
C GLU A 189 32.05 4.30 11.58
N ASN A 190 31.07 5.11 12.02
CA ASN A 190 31.34 6.48 12.50
C ASN A 190 30.83 6.73 13.91
N ARG A 191 31.02 5.78 14.83
CA ARG A 191 30.93 6.01 16.28
C ARG A 191 32.21 5.51 16.92
N ILE A 192 33.30 6.25 16.67
CA ILE A 192 34.49 6.30 17.55
C ILE A 192 34.82 7.76 17.76
#